data_58f02951b7436662e151980437a9d04d
#
_entry.id   58f02951b7436662e151980437a9d04d
#
_cell.length_a   1.000
_cell.length_b   1.000
_cell.length_c   1.000
_cell.angle_alpha   90.00
_cell.angle_beta   90.00
_cell.angle_gamma   90.00
#
_symmetry.space_group_name_H-M   'P 1'
#
loop_
_entity.id
_entity.type
_entity.pdbx_description
1 polymer ?
#
loop_
_entity_poly.entity_id
_entity_poly.type
_entity_poly.pdbx_seq_one_letter_code
_entity_poly.pdbx_strand_id
1 'polypeptide(L)'
;MRLRHPGTPILIDFNLRQYHAGTALKPLAPLFVTRFDRAQFEPVDDATWAADAHALGDAQPLMRLVWFAGLLAGDGALPAEFAGDQKFRLTKWPQTEREYPKHFRIATVMMKGPATFAEVVEASGVTPSEVADFINANLATGYAEPVRDPEPAPEPAKSGLLGRLRGR
;
A
#
# COMPACT_ATOMS: atom_id res chain seq x y z
N MET A 1 -19.24 -11.90 4.08
CA MET A 1 -19.39 -11.02 5.28
C MET A 1 -19.96 -9.69 4.85
N ARG A 2 -20.90 -9.13 5.59
CA ARG A 2 -21.42 -7.78 5.39
C ARG A 2 -20.91 -6.86 6.49
N LEU A 3 -20.36 -5.70 6.14
CA LEU A 3 -20.01 -4.65 7.11
C LEU A 3 -21.26 -3.80 7.38
N ARG A 4 -21.67 -3.76 8.63
CA ARG A 4 -22.76 -2.89 9.08
C ARG A 4 -22.23 -1.48 9.31
N HIS A 5 -22.53 -0.59 8.40
CA HIS A 5 -22.27 0.84 8.56
C HIS A 5 -23.48 1.66 8.11
N PRO A 6 -23.91 2.67 8.87
CA PRO A 6 -24.99 3.57 8.43
C PRO A 6 -24.58 4.28 7.14
N GLY A 7 -25.26 4.01 6.06
CA GLY A 7 -25.14 4.75 4.80
C GLY A 7 -24.45 4.03 3.65
N THR A 8 -23.52 3.12 3.86
CA THR A 8 -22.88 2.41 2.74
C THR A 8 -22.58 0.96 3.11
N PRO A 9 -23.47 0.03 2.76
CA PRO A 9 -23.19 -1.39 2.98
C PRO A 9 -22.05 -1.85 2.08
N ILE A 10 -21.15 -2.66 2.65
CA ILE A 10 -20.08 -3.34 1.90
C ILE A 10 -20.22 -4.83 2.16
N LEU A 11 -20.23 -5.61 1.07
CA LEU A 11 -20.05 -7.06 1.13
C LEU A 11 -18.59 -7.40 0.87
N ILE A 12 -18.00 -8.29 1.66
CA ILE A 12 -16.62 -8.74 1.52
C ILE A 12 -16.59 -10.27 1.45
N ASP A 13 -16.02 -10.78 0.37
CA ASP A 13 -15.66 -12.18 0.23
C ASP A 13 -14.14 -12.34 0.37
N PHE A 14 -13.70 -12.84 1.53
CA PHE A 14 -12.29 -13.04 1.82
C PHE A 14 -11.71 -14.24 1.04
N ASN A 15 -12.54 -15.23 0.68
CA ASN A 15 -12.10 -16.41 -0.07
C ASN A 15 -11.81 -16.03 -1.53
N LEU A 16 -12.74 -15.33 -2.16
CA LEU A 16 -12.58 -14.84 -3.52
C LEU A 16 -11.77 -13.52 -3.61
N ARG A 17 -11.44 -12.93 -2.45
CA ARG A 17 -10.72 -11.64 -2.35
C ARG A 17 -11.40 -10.52 -3.14
N GLN A 18 -12.70 -10.41 -2.95
CA GLN A 18 -13.58 -9.46 -3.64
C GLN A 18 -14.45 -8.68 -2.66
N TYR A 19 -14.97 -7.54 -3.12
CA TYR A 19 -15.99 -6.78 -2.41
C TYR A 19 -17.02 -6.20 -3.38
N HIS A 20 -18.20 -5.88 -2.84
CA HIS A 20 -19.25 -5.12 -3.53
C HIS A 20 -19.62 -3.90 -2.66
N ALA A 21 -19.76 -2.72 -3.26
CA ALA A 21 -20.01 -1.49 -2.51
C ALA A 21 -21.00 -0.51 -3.17
N GLY A 22 -21.44 -0.76 -4.38
CA GLY A 22 -22.39 0.11 -5.10
C GLY A 22 -21.93 1.55 -5.35
N THR A 23 -20.64 1.85 -5.09
CA THR A 23 -20.08 3.19 -5.22
C THR A 23 -18.58 3.13 -5.53
N ALA A 24 -18.01 4.27 -5.95
CA ALA A 24 -16.57 4.43 -6.13
C ALA A 24 -15.82 4.47 -4.78
N LEU A 25 -14.46 4.52 -4.79
CA LEU A 25 -13.66 4.45 -3.57
C LEU A 25 -13.78 5.70 -2.69
N LYS A 26 -13.74 6.91 -3.26
CA LYS A 26 -13.76 8.16 -2.47
C LYS A 26 -14.95 8.27 -1.51
N PRO A 27 -16.19 7.96 -1.91
CA PRO A 27 -17.34 7.95 -0.99
C PRO A 27 -17.21 6.96 0.17
N LEU A 28 -16.31 5.97 0.08
CA LEU A 28 -16.02 5.01 1.15
C LEU A 28 -15.04 5.56 2.21
N ALA A 29 -14.41 6.71 1.98
CA ALA A 29 -13.42 7.28 2.91
C ALA A 29 -13.87 7.34 4.38
N PRO A 30 -15.13 7.73 4.72
CA PRO A 30 -15.57 7.71 6.10
C PRO A 30 -15.47 6.36 6.80
N LEU A 31 -15.48 5.25 6.05
CA LEU A 31 -15.31 3.92 6.62
C LEU A 31 -13.88 3.68 7.12
N PHE A 32 -12.89 4.33 6.54
CA PHE A 32 -11.47 4.10 6.86
C PHE A 32 -10.95 4.96 8.02
N VAL A 33 -11.71 5.97 8.43
CA VAL A 33 -11.41 6.79 9.63
C VAL A 33 -12.15 6.27 10.86
N THR A 34 -13.00 5.26 10.72
CA THR A 34 -13.77 4.64 11.79
C THR A 34 -13.11 3.32 12.20
N ARG A 35 -12.93 3.08 13.50
CA ARG A 35 -12.58 1.76 14.00
C ARG A 35 -13.80 0.86 13.92
N PHE A 36 -13.64 -0.30 13.31
CA PHE A 36 -14.65 -1.35 13.27
C PHE A 36 -14.31 -2.46 14.25
N ASP A 37 -15.28 -2.83 15.07
CA ASP A 37 -15.21 -4.04 15.87
C ASP A 37 -15.66 -5.25 15.05
N ARG A 38 -15.16 -6.43 15.42
CA ARG A 38 -15.52 -7.69 14.75
C ARG A 38 -17.04 -7.92 14.71
N ALA A 39 -17.79 -7.41 15.71
CA ALA A 39 -19.23 -7.53 15.78
C ALA A 39 -19.99 -6.76 14.67
N GLN A 40 -19.32 -5.81 14.00
CA GLN A 40 -19.90 -5.08 12.87
C GLN A 40 -19.80 -5.85 11.54
N PHE A 41 -19.04 -6.94 11.52
CA PHE A 41 -18.94 -7.85 10.39
C PHE A 41 -19.87 -9.05 10.66
N GLU A 42 -20.95 -9.15 9.90
CA GLU A 42 -21.89 -10.25 10.01
C GLU A 42 -21.73 -11.24 8.86
N PRO A 43 -21.80 -12.56 9.15
CA PRO A 43 -21.98 -13.54 8.10
C PRO A 43 -23.36 -13.37 7.49
N VAL A 44 -23.48 -13.53 6.19
CA VAL A 44 -24.74 -13.57 5.45
C VAL A 44 -24.86 -14.93 4.76
N ASP A 45 -26.09 -15.43 4.66
CA ASP A 45 -26.41 -16.63 3.91
C ASP A 45 -26.31 -16.40 2.39
N ASP A 46 -26.28 -17.46 1.60
CA ASP A 46 -26.06 -17.40 0.16
C ASP A 46 -27.17 -16.62 -0.57
N ALA A 47 -28.43 -16.73 -0.13
CA ALA A 47 -29.54 -16.03 -0.78
C ALA A 47 -29.49 -14.52 -0.52
N THR A 48 -29.22 -14.14 0.72
CA THR A 48 -29.00 -12.75 1.12
C THR A 48 -27.78 -12.17 0.42
N TRP A 49 -26.68 -12.97 0.34
CA TRP A 49 -25.47 -12.56 -0.39
C TRP A 49 -25.76 -12.25 -1.85
N ALA A 50 -26.47 -13.16 -2.55
CA ALA A 50 -26.79 -12.98 -3.97
C ALA A 50 -27.65 -11.74 -4.21
N ALA A 51 -28.67 -11.49 -3.35
CA ALA A 51 -29.52 -10.32 -3.45
C ALA A 51 -28.75 -9.01 -3.21
N ASP A 52 -27.95 -8.96 -2.15
CA ASP A 52 -27.16 -7.77 -1.79
C ASP A 52 -26.07 -7.50 -2.82
N ALA A 53 -25.37 -8.52 -3.30
CA ALA A 53 -24.35 -8.38 -4.34
C ALA A 53 -24.93 -7.84 -5.65
N HIS A 54 -26.09 -8.34 -6.04
CA HIS A 54 -26.81 -7.82 -7.21
C HIS A 54 -27.18 -6.33 -7.04
N ALA A 55 -27.63 -5.92 -5.85
CA ALA A 55 -27.98 -4.54 -5.56
C ALA A 55 -26.77 -3.60 -5.51
N LEU A 56 -25.63 -4.09 -5.06
CA LEU A 56 -24.38 -3.32 -4.92
C LEU A 56 -23.53 -3.30 -6.19
N GLY A 57 -23.90 -4.07 -7.22
CA GLY A 57 -23.23 -4.10 -8.50
C GLY A 57 -22.01 -5.03 -8.56
N ASP A 58 -21.14 -4.81 -9.54
CA ASP A 58 -20.04 -5.72 -9.86
C ASP A 58 -19.04 -5.90 -8.74
N ALA A 59 -18.56 -7.15 -8.61
CA ALA A 59 -17.46 -7.47 -7.70
C ALA A 59 -16.18 -6.70 -8.05
N GLN A 60 -15.54 -6.15 -7.04
CA GLN A 60 -14.27 -5.43 -7.15
C GLN A 60 -13.18 -6.18 -6.40
N PRO A 61 -11.91 -6.14 -6.85
CA PRO A 61 -10.80 -6.73 -6.13
C PRO A 61 -10.64 -6.14 -4.73
N LEU A 62 -10.55 -6.98 -3.69
CA LEU A 62 -10.39 -6.54 -2.29
C LEU A 62 -9.13 -5.67 -2.11
N MET A 63 -8.10 -5.90 -2.92
CA MET A 63 -6.88 -5.09 -2.88
C MET A 63 -7.10 -3.60 -3.14
N ARG A 64 -8.19 -3.22 -3.81
CA ARG A 64 -8.56 -1.80 -3.97
C ARG A 64 -8.94 -1.15 -2.63
N LEU A 65 -9.63 -1.88 -1.75
CA LEU A 65 -9.92 -1.38 -0.39
C LEU A 65 -8.64 -1.30 0.45
N VAL A 66 -7.74 -2.30 0.35
CA VAL A 66 -6.44 -2.29 1.05
C VAL A 66 -5.60 -1.11 0.58
N TRP A 67 -5.54 -0.89 -0.73
CA TRP A 67 -4.86 0.26 -1.32
C TRP A 67 -5.45 1.58 -0.81
N PHE A 68 -6.76 1.70 -0.78
CA PHE A 68 -7.44 2.91 -0.33
C PHE A 68 -7.24 3.16 1.18
N ALA A 69 -7.22 2.10 1.99
CA ALA A 69 -6.86 2.18 3.39
C ALA A 69 -5.44 2.73 3.58
N GLY A 70 -4.48 2.20 2.82
CA GLY A 70 -3.09 2.70 2.84
C GLY A 70 -2.98 4.15 2.39
N LEU A 71 -3.78 4.56 1.39
CA LEU A 71 -3.83 5.94 0.91
C LEU A 71 -4.24 6.93 2.01
N LEU A 72 -5.20 6.54 2.85
CA LEU A 72 -5.76 7.40 3.90
C LEU A 72 -5.01 7.30 5.23
N ALA A 73 -4.21 6.24 5.42
CA ALA A 73 -3.61 5.93 6.72
C ALA A 73 -2.56 6.95 7.20
N GLY A 74 -1.87 7.61 6.27
CA GLY A 74 -0.75 8.52 6.58
C GLY A 74 -1.14 9.98 6.74
N ASP A 75 -2.37 10.35 6.38
CA ASP A 75 -2.84 11.75 6.39
C ASP A 75 -1.83 12.70 5.74
N GLY A 76 -1.32 12.32 4.58
CA GLY A 76 -0.34 13.10 3.82
C GLY A 76 1.11 12.99 4.30
N ALA A 77 1.43 12.03 5.18
CA ALA A 77 2.78 11.81 5.68
C ALA A 77 3.20 10.35 5.53
N LEU A 78 4.51 10.10 5.39
CA LEU A 78 5.08 8.76 5.50
C LEU A 78 5.18 8.34 6.97
N PRO A 79 5.08 7.03 7.29
CA PRO A 79 5.41 6.51 8.61
C PRO A 79 6.80 6.94 9.07
N ALA A 80 6.95 7.22 10.37
CA ALA A 80 8.21 7.73 10.93
C ALA A 80 9.42 6.81 10.69
N GLU A 81 9.19 5.51 10.55
CA GLU A 81 10.21 4.51 10.21
C GLU A 81 10.85 4.71 8.84
N PHE A 82 10.20 5.47 7.95
CA PHE A 82 10.68 5.82 6.62
C PHE A 82 11.18 7.26 6.51
N ALA A 83 11.48 7.89 7.64
CA ALA A 83 12.06 9.24 7.64
C ALA A 83 13.48 9.26 7.05
N GLY A 84 13.88 10.41 6.49
CA GLY A 84 15.22 10.63 5.94
C GLY A 84 15.37 10.15 4.48
N ASP A 85 16.53 9.56 4.18
CA ASP A 85 16.94 9.22 2.81
C ASP A 85 16.49 7.81 2.38
N GLN A 86 15.45 7.26 3.02
CA GLN A 86 14.90 5.98 2.61
C GLN A 86 14.45 6.03 1.17
N LYS A 87 14.99 5.12 0.34
CA LYS A 87 14.56 4.95 -1.04
C LYS A 87 13.43 3.94 -1.14
N PHE A 88 12.53 4.21 -2.07
CA PHE A 88 11.42 3.33 -2.44
C PHE A 88 11.51 2.97 -3.90
N ARG A 89 11.03 1.79 -4.24
CA ARG A 89 10.82 1.39 -5.64
C ARG A 89 9.45 0.76 -5.82
N LEU A 90 8.89 0.87 -7.02
CA LEU A 90 7.77 0.05 -7.42
C LEU A 90 8.26 -1.32 -7.90
N THR A 91 7.64 -2.38 -7.42
CA THR A 91 7.94 -3.76 -7.83
C THR A 91 7.28 -4.10 -9.17
N LYS A 92 6.16 -3.43 -9.45
CA LYS A 92 5.40 -3.55 -10.69
C LYS A 92 4.57 -2.29 -10.90
N TRP A 93 4.05 -2.09 -12.12
CA TRP A 93 3.16 -0.98 -12.39
C TRP A 93 1.88 -1.10 -11.56
N PRO A 94 1.54 -0.09 -10.72
CA PRO A 94 0.32 -0.13 -9.92
C PRO A 94 -0.91 0.12 -10.80
N GLN A 95 -2.05 -0.39 -10.37
CA GLN A 95 -3.33 0.05 -10.93
C GLN A 95 -3.58 1.50 -10.48
N THR A 96 -3.78 2.39 -11.46
CA THR A 96 -4.10 3.78 -11.16
C THR A 96 -5.60 3.96 -11.19
N GLU A 97 -6.15 4.49 -10.11
CA GLU A 97 -7.57 4.83 -10.03
C GLU A 97 -7.85 6.14 -10.77
N ARG A 98 -8.94 6.18 -11.54
CA ARG A 98 -9.34 7.38 -12.30
C ARG A 98 -9.56 8.61 -11.41
N GLU A 99 -9.93 8.38 -10.15
CA GLU A 99 -10.15 9.42 -9.15
C GLU A 99 -8.85 10.10 -8.67
N TYR A 100 -7.68 9.52 -9.02
CA TYR A 100 -6.34 9.97 -8.62
C TYR A 100 -5.41 10.12 -9.84
N PRO A 101 -5.69 11.02 -10.78
CA PRO A 101 -4.96 11.11 -12.05
C PRO A 101 -3.47 11.45 -11.88
N LYS A 102 -3.08 12.13 -10.80
CA LYS A 102 -1.68 12.47 -10.52
C LYS A 102 -0.83 11.25 -10.16
N HIS A 103 -1.44 10.15 -9.71
CA HIS A 103 -0.73 8.92 -9.36
C HIS A 103 0.04 8.31 -10.54
N PHE A 104 -0.44 8.51 -11.77
CA PHE A 104 0.29 8.10 -12.97
C PHE A 104 1.66 8.78 -13.07
N ARG A 105 1.76 10.06 -12.73
CA ARG A 105 3.03 10.80 -12.75
C ARG A 105 4.01 10.28 -11.70
N ILE A 106 3.52 10.01 -10.48
CA ILE A 106 4.31 9.45 -9.39
C ILE A 106 4.82 8.07 -9.78
N ALA A 107 3.93 7.20 -10.26
CA ALA A 107 4.28 5.85 -10.73
C ALA A 107 5.35 5.90 -11.83
N THR A 108 5.22 6.82 -12.79
CA THR A 108 6.20 6.99 -13.88
C THR A 108 7.59 7.30 -13.36
N VAL A 109 7.71 8.12 -12.32
CA VAL A 109 9.00 8.42 -11.68
C VAL A 109 9.56 7.18 -10.96
N MET A 110 8.76 6.56 -10.11
CA MET A 110 9.19 5.43 -9.28
C MET A 110 9.48 4.14 -10.07
N MET A 111 8.93 3.98 -11.27
CA MET A 111 9.23 2.86 -12.17
C MET A 111 10.60 2.98 -12.85
N LYS A 112 11.23 4.16 -12.84
CA LYS A 112 12.59 4.33 -13.39
C LYS A 112 13.68 3.71 -12.51
N GLY A 113 13.40 3.53 -11.23
CA GLY A 113 14.34 2.96 -10.26
C GLY A 113 14.07 3.46 -8.84
N PRO A 114 14.87 3.01 -7.87
CA PRO A 114 14.78 3.45 -6.50
C PRO A 114 15.00 4.97 -6.37
N ALA A 115 14.11 5.64 -5.65
CA ALA A 115 14.18 7.07 -5.39
C ALA A 115 13.76 7.39 -3.95
N THR A 116 14.33 8.44 -3.38
CA THR A 116 13.90 8.98 -2.10
C THR A 116 12.56 9.70 -2.24
N PHE A 117 11.90 9.92 -1.12
CA PHE A 117 10.65 10.69 -1.10
C PHE A 117 10.82 12.08 -1.76
N ALA A 118 11.90 12.78 -1.42
CA ALA A 118 12.17 14.11 -1.96
C ALA A 118 12.39 14.09 -3.48
N GLU A 119 13.15 13.11 -3.99
CA GLU A 119 13.38 12.93 -5.43
C GLU A 119 12.07 12.63 -6.18
N VAL A 120 11.18 11.84 -5.60
CA VAL A 120 9.87 11.54 -6.19
C VAL A 120 8.99 12.80 -6.25
N VAL A 121 8.96 13.60 -5.17
CA VAL A 121 8.22 14.87 -5.13
C VAL A 121 8.72 15.81 -6.23
N GLU A 122 10.02 16.04 -6.30
CA GLU A 122 10.65 16.95 -7.27
C GLU A 122 10.39 16.47 -8.71
N ALA A 123 10.69 15.23 -9.02
CA ALA A 123 10.59 14.69 -10.37
C ALA A 123 9.15 14.52 -10.87
N SER A 124 8.19 14.23 -9.98
CA SER A 124 6.78 14.09 -10.36
C SER A 124 6.08 15.46 -10.45
N GLY A 125 6.55 16.47 -9.71
CA GLY A 125 5.89 17.76 -9.54
C GLY A 125 4.51 17.63 -8.88
N VAL A 126 4.32 16.59 -8.04
CA VAL A 126 3.12 16.36 -7.24
C VAL A 126 3.40 16.78 -5.80
N THR A 127 2.37 17.22 -5.08
CA THR A 127 2.55 17.70 -3.70
C THR A 127 3.12 16.61 -2.79
N PRO A 128 3.94 16.95 -1.77
CA PRO A 128 4.49 15.99 -0.83
C PRO A 128 3.42 15.09 -0.20
N SER A 129 2.29 15.66 0.20
CA SER A 129 1.17 14.91 0.79
C SER A 129 0.65 13.83 -0.17
N GLU A 130 0.37 14.17 -1.43
CA GLU A 130 -0.12 13.20 -2.41
C GLU A 130 0.92 12.12 -2.77
N VAL A 131 2.22 12.48 -2.73
CA VAL A 131 3.30 11.48 -2.93
C VAL A 131 3.38 10.53 -1.73
N ALA A 132 3.26 11.04 -0.50
CA ALA A 132 3.24 10.21 0.71
C ALA A 132 2.05 9.24 0.69
N ASP A 133 0.84 9.73 0.39
CA ASP A 133 -0.36 8.90 0.29
C ASP A 133 -0.21 7.82 -0.78
N PHE A 134 0.37 8.15 -1.94
CA PHE A 134 0.65 7.18 -2.99
C PHE A 134 1.63 6.10 -2.53
N ILE A 135 2.73 6.47 -1.88
CA ILE A 135 3.72 5.51 -1.38
C ILE A 135 3.09 4.61 -0.32
N ASN A 136 2.34 5.18 0.65
CA ASN A 136 1.64 4.41 1.68
C ASN A 136 0.68 3.37 1.10
N ALA A 137 -0.13 3.78 0.12
CA ALA A 137 -1.06 2.89 -0.57
C ALA A 137 -0.35 1.72 -1.26
N ASN A 138 0.79 1.99 -1.89
CA ASN A 138 1.54 0.98 -2.62
C ASN A 138 2.38 0.10 -1.70
N LEU A 139 2.86 0.59 -0.56
CA LEU A 139 3.46 -0.23 0.51
C LEU A 139 2.43 -1.19 1.10
N ALA A 140 1.22 -0.71 1.42
CA ALA A 140 0.14 -1.53 1.96
C ALA A 140 -0.27 -2.69 1.05
N THR A 141 -0.12 -2.52 -0.26
CA THR A 141 -0.48 -3.54 -1.26
C THR A 141 0.70 -4.35 -1.79
N GLY A 142 1.92 -4.04 -1.37
CA GLY A 142 3.14 -4.69 -1.87
C GLY A 142 3.52 -4.31 -3.30
N TYR A 143 2.95 -3.22 -3.83
CA TYR A 143 3.38 -2.65 -5.12
C TYR A 143 4.60 -1.75 -4.98
N ALA A 144 4.85 -1.20 -3.79
CA ALA A 144 6.08 -0.52 -3.45
C ALA A 144 6.80 -1.25 -2.32
N GLU A 145 8.11 -1.09 -2.27
CA GLU A 145 8.93 -1.57 -1.16
C GLU A 145 10.04 -0.57 -0.84
N PRO A 146 10.46 -0.48 0.43
CA PRO A 146 11.65 0.25 0.79
C PRO A 146 12.89 -0.53 0.29
N VAL A 147 13.81 0.18 -0.33
CA VAL A 147 15.09 -0.40 -0.78
C VAL A 147 16.05 -0.37 0.42
N ARG A 148 16.49 -1.54 0.83
CA ARG A 148 17.57 -1.66 1.81
C ARG A 148 18.89 -1.57 1.05
N ASP A 149 19.78 -0.69 1.47
CA ASP A 149 21.15 -0.77 1.01
C ASP A 149 21.72 -2.15 1.41
N PRO A 150 22.44 -2.83 0.51
CA PRO A 150 23.05 -4.10 0.87
C PRO A 150 23.91 -3.88 2.10
N GLU A 151 23.67 -4.69 3.13
CA GLU A 151 24.52 -4.69 4.33
C GLU A 151 25.98 -4.79 3.87
N PRO A 152 26.88 -3.87 4.31
CA PRO A 152 28.27 -3.92 3.87
C PRO A 152 28.80 -5.33 4.15
N ALA A 153 29.26 -5.99 3.10
CA ALA A 153 29.82 -7.34 3.22
C ALA A 153 30.87 -7.33 4.35
N PRO A 154 30.84 -8.28 5.29
CA PRO A 154 31.79 -8.30 6.39
C PRO A 154 33.18 -8.23 5.77
N GLU A 155 33.98 -7.22 6.17
CA GLU A 155 35.36 -7.08 5.70
C GLU A 155 36.07 -8.42 5.87
N PRO A 156 36.69 -8.96 4.83
CA PRO A 156 37.44 -10.20 4.97
C PRO A 156 38.43 -10.00 6.08
N ALA A 157 38.33 -10.79 7.14
CA ALA A 157 39.24 -10.75 8.26
C ALA A 157 40.66 -10.76 7.69
N LYS A 158 41.39 -9.68 7.89
CA LYS A 158 42.80 -9.61 7.51
C LYS A 158 43.51 -10.75 8.22
N SER A 159 43.61 -11.89 7.54
CA SER A 159 44.41 -13.01 8.02
C SER A 159 45.84 -12.50 8.07
N GLY A 160 46.29 -12.19 9.28
CA GLY A 160 47.64 -11.75 9.54
C GLY A 160 48.62 -12.83 9.15
N LEU A 161 49.25 -12.66 7.99
CA LEU A 161 50.36 -13.47 7.44
C LEU A 161 51.64 -13.36 8.26
N LEU A 162 51.59 -12.87 9.50
CA LEU A 162 52.74 -12.67 10.38
C LEU A 162 52.91 -13.72 11.49
N GLY A 163 52.08 -14.79 11.48
CA GLY A 163 52.19 -15.89 12.48
C GLY A 163 53.09 -17.07 12.12
N ARG A 164 53.78 -17.10 10.98
CA ARG A 164 54.52 -18.30 10.51
C ARG A 164 56.02 -18.14 10.41
N LEU A 165 56.65 -17.18 11.04
CA LEU A 165 58.11 -17.02 11.03
C LEU A 165 58.72 -16.87 12.43
N ARG A 166 58.34 -17.76 13.35
CA ARG A 166 59.11 -17.94 14.62
C ARG A 166 59.02 -19.38 15.08
N GLY A 167 59.87 -20.21 14.51
CA GLY A 167 60.04 -21.59 14.90
C GLY A 167 61.27 -22.17 14.24
N ARG A 168 62.45 -21.75 14.70
CA ARG A 168 63.69 -22.56 14.68
C ARG A 168 64.68 -21.98 15.64
#